data_3c5e8a5595070116bd409eea58a32a40
#
_entry.id   3c5e8a5595070116bd409eea58a32a40
#
_cell.length_a   1.000
_cell.length_b   1.000
_cell.length_c   1.000
_cell.angle_alpha   90.00
_cell.angle_beta   90.00
_cell.angle_gamma   90.00
#
_symmetry.space_group_name_H-M   'P 1'
#
loop_
_entity.id
_entity.type
_entity.pdbx_description
1 polymer ?
#
loop_
_entity_poly.entity_id
_entity_poly.type
_entity_poly.pdbx_seq_one_letter_code
_entity_poly.pdbx_strand_id
1 'polypeptide(L)'
;MVSNAIGYGTGSVVQHVWSLILALTTNLDGYRKAAMDGSWEESDFFCVMDFSVRELQGKVIGIVGAGELGSGVAKIAEAFGMQVIFAALPGRSYSPQANRVPFKDLLAVADVVSLHCPLTKETAGLISTAELKLMKKSAILVNTARGALVDEHALRKALQSRMIAGAATDVLSVEPPVDGNVLLDEGIPNLIVTPHVAWIARESRQRLIDQVAGNIKAFLDGKPQNQVV
;
A
#
# COMPACT_ATOMS: atom_id res chain seq x y z
N MET A 1 7.79 -9.78 -30.16
CA MET A 1 6.43 -9.65 -29.60
C MET A 1 6.47 -9.98 -28.10
N VAL A 2 5.89 -9.14 -27.26
CA VAL A 2 5.79 -9.30 -25.80
C VAL A 2 4.31 -9.30 -25.43
N SER A 3 3.88 -10.26 -24.62
CA SER A 3 2.52 -10.32 -24.06
C SER A 3 2.55 -10.17 -22.54
N ASN A 4 1.54 -9.51 -21.99
CA ASN A 4 1.40 -9.24 -20.57
C ASN A 4 0.41 -10.22 -19.90
N ALA A 5 0.47 -10.33 -18.58
CA ALA A 5 -0.57 -10.95 -17.76
C ALA A 5 -1.35 -9.85 -17.03
N ILE A 6 -2.68 -9.87 -17.11
CA ILE A 6 -3.55 -8.78 -16.68
C ILE A 6 -4.46 -9.26 -15.56
N GLY A 7 -4.62 -8.49 -14.49
CA GLY A 7 -5.62 -8.71 -13.44
C GLY A 7 -5.46 -9.99 -12.59
N TYR A 8 -4.39 -10.75 -12.78
CA TYR A 8 -4.19 -12.03 -12.09
C TYR A 8 -4.05 -11.90 -10.58
N GLY A 9 -3.48 -10.79 -10.12
CA GLY A 9 -3.12 -10.54 -8.72
C GLY A 9 -4.09 -9.69 -7.92
N THR A 10 -5.14 -9.15 -8.52
CA THR A 10 -6.00 -8.13 -7.91
C THR A 10 -6.53 -8.53 -6.54
N GLY A 11 -7.13 -9.71 -6.39
CA GLY A 11 -7.65 -10.17 -5.10
C GLY A 11 -6.56 -10.32 -4.04
N SER A 12 -5.39 -10.89 -4.42
CA SER A 12 -4.25 -11.06 -3.53
C SER A 12 -3.69 -9.72 -3.05
N VAL A 13 -3.46 -8.78 -3.96
CA VAL A 13 -2.90 -7.45 -3.63
C VAL A 13 -3.87 -6.64 -2.77
N VAL A 14 -5.16 -6.62 -3.11
CA VAL A 14 -6.18 -5.92 -2.31
C VAL A 14 -6.25 -6.49 -0.89
N GLN A 15 -6.25 -7.82 -0.75
CA GLN A 15 -6.21 -8.48 0.55
C GLN A 15 -4.95 -8.10 1.34
N HIS A 16 -3.79 -8.09 0.70
CA HIS A 16 -2.53 -7.73 1.34
C HIS A 16 -2.51 -6.26 1.80
N VAL A 17 -3.00 -5.32 0.98
CA VAL A 17 -3.16 -3.91 1.37
C VAL A 17 -3.98 -3.81 2.66
N TRP A 18 -5.10 -4.50 2.72
CA TRP A 18 -5.97 -4.47 3.90
C TRP A 18 -5.36 -5.14 5.12
N SER A 19 -4.59 -6.23 4.95
CA SER A 19 -3.84 -6.82 6.06
C SER A 19 -2.83 -5.84 6.67
N LEU A 20 -2.13 -5.05 5.84
CA LEU A 20 -1.19 -4.02 6.28
C LEU A 20 -1.91 -2.84 6.98
N ILE A 21 -3.02 -2.35 6.41
CA ILE A 21 -3.83 -1.28 7.03
C ILE A 21 -4.32 -1.73 8.40
N LEU A 22 -4.90 -2.93 8.51
CA LEU A 22 -5.41 -3.47 9.76
C LEU A 22 -4.30 -3.70 10.78
N ALA A 23 -3.17 -4.26 10.38
CA ALA A 23 -2.03 -4.47 11.27
C ALA A 23 -1.52 -3.15 11.89
N LEU A 24 -1.42 -2.08 11.09
CA LEU A 24 -0.99 -0.77 11.56
C LEU A 24 -2.05 -0.09 12.45
N THR A 25 -3.33 -0.17 12.10
CA THR A 25 -4.39 0.53 12.82
C THR A 25 -4.77 -0.15 14.13
N THR A 26 -4.65 -1.48 14.19
CA THR A 26 -4.90 -2.26 15.43
C THR A 26 -3.66 -2.49 16.27
N ASN A 27 -2.47 -2.11 15.77
CA ASN A 27 -1.18 -2.42 16.39
C ASN A 27 -1.00 -3.92 16.68
N LEU A 28 -1.40 -4.75 15.70
CA LEU A 28 -1.52 -6.20 15.86
C LEU A 28 -0.22 -6.85 16.32
N ASP A 29 0.93 -6.43 15.77
CA ASP A 29 2.22 -7.03 16.15
C ASP A 29 2.64 -6.65 17.58
N GLY A 30 2.40 -5.42 18.00
CA GLY A 30 2.66 -4.97 19.38
C GLY A 30 1.85 -5.77 20.40
N TYR A 31 0.55 -5.92 20.16
CA TYR A 31 -0.32 -6.71 21.05
C TYR A 31 -0.02 -8.20 21.02
N ARG A 32 0.31 -8.75 19.82
CA ARG A 32 0.77 -10.13 19.71
C ARG A 32 2.03 -10.37 20.54
N LYS A 33 3.00 -9.44 20.46
CA LYS A 33 4.22 -9.52 21.26
C LYS A 33 3.91 -9.45 22.76
N ALA A 34 3.13 -8.48 23.22
CA ALA A 34 2.76 -8.32 24.63
C ALA A 34 2.03 -9.54 25.21
N ALA A 35 1.27 -10.28 24.38
CA ALA A 35 0.62 -11.51 24.77
C ALA A 35 1.60 -12.70 24.92
N MET A 36 2.80 -12.61 24.31
CA MET A 36 3.76 -13.74 24.28
C MET A 36 5.01 -13.51 25.14
N ASP A 37 5.32 -12.26 25.51
CA ASP A 37 6.53 -11.89 26.24
C ASP A 37 6.34 -11.72 27.76
N GLY A 38 5.14 -12.05 28.27
CA GLY A 38 4.82 -11.93 29.70
C GLY A 38 4.19 -10.59 30.09
N SER A 39 4.22 -9.58 29.23
CA SER A 39 3.68 -8.24 29.54
C SER A 39 2.21 -8.27 29.92
N TRP A 40 1.43 -9.20 29.37
CA TRP A 40 0.02 -9.36 29.73
C TRP A 40 -0.16 -10.08 31.08
N GLU A 41 0.69 -11.06 31.38
CA GLU A 41 0.68 -11.78 32.67
C GLU A 41 1.01 -10.85 33.84
N GLU A 42 1.88 -9.86 33.60
CA GLU A 42 2.30 -8.85 34.59
C GLU A 42 1.36 -7.66 34.66
N SER A 43 0.28 -7.61 33.87
CA SER A 43 -0.65 -6.48 33.85
C SER A 43 -1.57 -6.49 35.05
N ASP A 44 -1.74 -5.35 35.71
CA ASP A 44 -2.71 -5.15 36.78
C ASP A 44 -4.19 -5.19 36.31
N PHE A 45 -4.40 -5.22 34.98
CA PHE A 45 -5.71 -5.21 34.34
C PHE A 45 -5.92 -6.47 33.50
N PHE A 46 -7.17 -6.79 33.23
CA PHE A 46 -7.52 -7.91 32.32
C PHE A 46 -7.03 -7.75 30.88
N CYS A 47 -6.58 -6.57 30.50
CA CYS A 47 -6.08 -6.24 29.17
C CYS A 47 -4.83 -5.36 29.23
N VAL A 48 -4.08 -5.29 28.13
CA VAL A 48 -2.97 -4.36 27.89
C VAL A 48 -3.48 -3.22 27.00
N MET A 49 -3.21 -1.96 27.35
CA MET A 49 -3.65 -0.77 26.61
C MET A 49 -2.48 0.13 26.18
N ASP A 50 -1.28 -0.41 26.05
CA ASP A 50 -0.04 0.34 25.81
C ASP A 50 0.11 0.83 24.39
N PHE A 51 -0.61 0.20 23.44
CA PHE A 51 -0.56 0.56 22.03
C PHE A 51 -1.83 1.26 21.58
N SER A 52 -1.66 2.28 20.74
CA SER A 52 -2.79 3.02 20.17
C SER A 52 -3.52 2.17 19.14
N VAL A 53 -4.80 1.92 19.34
CA VAL A 53 -5.71 1.28 18.37
C VAL A 53 -6.65 2.34 17.82
N ARG A 54 -7.01 2.23 16.54
CA ARG A 54 -7.89 3.18 15.85
C ARG A 54 -8.95 2.46 15.04
N GLU A 55 -10.17 2.94 15.15
CA GLU A 55 -11.25 2.50 14.26
C GLU A 55 -11.12 3.16 12.88
N LEU A 56 -11.54 2.43 11.85
CA LEU A 56 -11.56 2.91 10.47
C LEU A 56 -12.89 3.60 10.11
N GLN A 57 -13.96 3.30 10.83
CA GLN A 57 -15.28 3.90 10.60
C GLN A 57 -15.23 5.42 10.66
N GLY A 58 -15.79 6.08 9.63
CA GLY A 58 -15.79 7.53 9.49
C GLY A 58 -14.45 8.16 9.12
N LYS A 59 -13.36 7.38 8.98
CA LYS A 59 -12.06 7.86 8.54
C LYS A 59 -11.99 8.02 7.03
N VAL A 60 -11.04 8.80 6.56
CA VAL A 60 -10.81 9.07 5.14
C VAL A 60 -9.67 8.21 4.63
N ILE A 61 -9.91 7.45 3.56
CA ILE A 61 -8.84 6.82 2.78
C ILE A 61 -8.62 7.58 1.48
N GLY A 62 -7.39 8.01 1.27
CA GLY A 62 -6.91 8.62 0.04
C GLY A 62 -6.24 7.59 -0.86
N ILE A 63 -6.82 7.35 -2.03
CA ILE A 63 -6.33 6.36 -3.00
C ILE A 63 -5.65 7.06 -4.15
N VAL A 64 -4.38 6.74 -4.34
CA VAL A 64 -3.53 7.30 -5.40
C VAL A 64 -3.45 6.31 -6.55
N GLY A 65 -4.35 6.45 -7.53
CA GLY A 65 -4.54 5.50 -8.63
C GLY A 65 -5.86 4.74 -8.52
N ALA A 66 -6.82 5.03 -9.41
CA ALA A 66 -8.16 4.43 -9.44
C ALA A 66 -8.28 3.36 -10.54
N GLY A 67 -7.22 2.57 -10.75
CA GLY A 67 -7.25 1.37 -11.57
C GLY A 67 -7.92 0.22 -10.81
N GLU A 68 -7.78 -1.00 -11.32
CA GLU A 68 -8.38 -2.21 -10.77
C GLU A 68 -8.03 -2.42 -9.28
N LEU A 69 -6.74 -2.25 -8.91
CA LEU A 69 -6.27 -2.39 -7.53
C LEU A 69 -6.87 -1.33 -6.61
N GLY A 70 -6.73 -0.05 -6.97
CA GLY A 70 -7.25 1.05 -6.15
C GLY A 70 -8.77 1.00 -5.99
N SER A 71 -9.50 0.61 -7.03
CA SER A 71 -10.96 0.40 -6.96
C SER A 71 -11.33 -0.79 -6.07
N GLY A 72 -10.51 -1.86 -6.08
CA GLY A 72 -10.67 -3.00 -5.18
C GLY A 72 -10.48 -2.61 -3.71
N VAL A 73 -9.45 -1.81 -3.42
CA VAL A 73 -9.21 -1.27 -2.06
C VAL A 73 -10.34 -0.36 -1.61
N ALA A 74 -10.86 0.49 -2.51
CA ALA A 74 -11.98 1.39 -2.24
C ALA A 74 -13.24 0.65 -1.79
N LYS A 75 -13.62 -0.43 -2.48
CA LYS A 75 -14.79 -1.24 -2.13
C LYS A 75 -14.74 -1.80 -0.71
N ILE A 76 -13.56 -2.22 -0.25
CA ILE A 76 -13.40 -2.73 1.11
C ILE A 76 -13.40 -1.58 2.11
N ALA A 77 -12.82 -0.42 1.76
CA ALA A 77 -12.89 0.79 2.59
C ALA A 77 -14.33 1.20 2.89
N GLU A 78 -15.19 1.21 1.88
CA GLU A 78 -16.63 1.49 2.04
C GLU A 78 -17.30 0.50 3.00
N ALA A 79 -16.94 -0.79 2.95
CA ALA A 79 -17.45 -1.80 3.87
C ALA A 79 -16.99 -1.59 5.32
N PHE A 80 -15.83 -0.95 5.55
CA PHE A 80 -15.37 -0.49 6.86
C PHE A 80 -15.99 0.86 7.28
N GLY A 81 -16.91 1.43 6.48
CA GLY A 81 -17.53 2.72 6.77
C GLY A 81 -16.59 3.91 6.58
N MET A 82 -15.51 3.75 5.79
CA MET A 82 -14.59 4.85 5.47
C MET A 82 -15.14 5.74 4.36
N GLN A 83 -14.70 6.99 4.34
CA GLN A 83 -14.88 7.89 3.21
C GLN A 83 -13.74 7.69 2.22
N VAL A 84 -14.07 7.39 0.96
CA VAL A 84 -13.08 7.15 -0.10
C VAL A 84 -12.90 8.41 -0.95
N ILE A 85 -11.65 8.84 -1.13
CA ILE A 85 -11.28 9.90 -2.06
C ILE A 85 -10.15 9.45 -2.98
N PHE A 86 -10.21 9.86 -4.25
CA PHE A 86 -9.18 9.53 -5.24
C PHE A 86 -8.33 10.76 -5.57
N ALA A 87 -7.04 10.57 -5.73
CA ALA A 87 -6.12 11.64 -6.12
C ALA A 87 -6.26 12.01 -7.61
N ALA A 88 -6.26 13.32 -7.87
CA ALA A 88 -5.83 13.86 -9.16
C ALA A 88 -4.31 13.98 -9.14
N LEU A 89 -3.61 13.15 -9.93
CA LEU A 89 -2.14 13.17 -10.00
C LEU A 89 -1.64 14.37 -10.80
N PRO A 90 -0.48 14.93 -10.43
CA PRO A 90 0.14 15.99 -11.20
C PRO A 90 0.38 15.58 -12.67
N GLY A 91 0.25 16.52 -13.59
CA GLY A 91 0.51 16.29 -15.03
C GLY A 91 -0.52 15.43 -15.76
N ARG A 92 -1.63 15.04 -15.11
CA ARG A 92 -2.73 14.29 -15.74
C ARG A 92 -4.01 15.10 -15.79
N SER A 93 -4.69 15.04 -16.93
CA SER A 93 -6.05 15.59 -17.08
C SER A 93 -7.07 14.52 -16.69
N TYR A 94 -8.11 14.94 -15.98
CA TYR A 94 -9.22 14.08 -15.59
C TYR A 94 -10.54 14.71 -16.03
N SER A 95 -11.53 13.88 -16.38
CA SER A 95 -12.86 14.38 -16.63
C SER A 95 -13.47 14.95 -15.33
N PRO A 96 -14.36 15.96 -15.42
CA PRO A 96 -15.06 16.51 -14.25
C PRO A 96 -15.83 15.44 -13.45
N GLN A 97 -16.28 14.37 -14.13
CA GLN A 97 -17.01 13.25 -13.52
C GLN A 97 -16.11 12.27 -12.76
N ALA A 98 -14.78 12.39 -12.88
CA ALA A 98 -13.84 11.48 -12.22
C ALA A 98 -13.83 11.60 -10.68
N ASN A 99 -14.49 12.61 -10.12
CA ASN A 99 -14.62 12.88 -8.68
C ASN A 99 -13.26 12.72 -7.93
N ARG A 100 -12.25 13.43 -8.43
CA ARG A 100 -10.92 13.41 -7.87
C ARG A 100 -10.58 14.71 -7.18
N VAL A 101 -9.84 14.63 -6.09
CA VAL A 101 -9.33 15.79 -5.38
C VAL A 101 -7.86 16.04 -5.73
N PRO A 102 -7.38 17.29 -5.70
CA PRO A 102 -5.96 17.58 -5.86
C PRO A 102 -5.12 16.75 -4.90
N PHE A 103 -3.97 16.26 -5.35
CA PHE A 103 -3.14 15.33 -4.58
C PHE A 103 -2.75 15.89 -3.20
N LYS A 104 -2.39 17.18 -3.12
CA LYS A 104 -2.02 17.82 -1.84
C LYS A 104 -3.21 17.92 -0.87
N ASP A 105 -4.40 18.16 -1.39
CA ASP A 105 -5.62 18.23 -0.58
C ASP A 105 -5.99 16.84 -0.03
N LEU A 106 -5.81 15.78 -0.86
CA LEU A 106 -5.96 14.41 -0.40
C LEU A 106 -5.02 14.10 0.77
N LEU A 107 -3.74 14.46 0.67
CA LEU A 107 -2.76 14.22 1.73
C LEU A 107 -3.15 14.91 3.04
N ALA A 108 -3.69 16.11 2.96
CA ALA A 108 -4.07 16.90 4.14
C ALA A 108 -5.27 16.32 4.91
N VAL A 109 -6.18 15.61 4.22
CA VAL A 109 -7.42 15.11 4.83
C VAL A 109 -7.45 13.61 5.06
N ALA A 110 -6.58 12.84 4.43
CA ALA A 110 -6.58 11.38 4.53
C ALA A 110 -6.02 10.89 5.88
N ASP A 111 -6.68 9.88 6.45
CA ASP A 111 -6.18 9.11 7.60
C ASP A 111 -5.36 7.89 7.15
N VAL A 112 -5.66 7.38 5.95
CA VAL A 112 -4.89 6.34 5.26
C VAL A 112 -4.60 6.81 3.85
N VAL A 113 -3.34 6.77 3.42
CA VAL A 113 -2.93 7.02 2.03
C VAL A 113 -2.44 5.71 1.43
N SER A 114 -3.06 5.26 0.32
CA SER A 114 -2.71 4.00 -0.33
C SER A 114 -2.32 4.23 -1.80
N LEU A 115 -1.11 3.77 -2.17
CA LEU A 115 -0.53 4.01 -3.48
C LEU A 115 -0.81 2.84 -4.43
N HIS A 116 -1.44 3.13 -5.57
CA HIS A 116 -1.80 2.17 -6.63
C HIS A 116 -1.56 2.75 -8.03
N CYS A 117 -0.77 3.81 -8.14
CA CYS A 117 -0.40 4.40 -9.43
C CYS A 117 0.87 3.73 -10.00
N PRO A 118 1.06 3.74 -11.32
CA PRO A 118 2.30 3.28 -11.93
C PRO A 118 3.46 4.23 -11.61
N LEU A 119 4.67 3.68 -11.61
CA LEU A 119 5.90 4.46 -11.56
C LEU A 119 6.17 5.05 -12.96
N THR A 120 6.24 6.34 -13.06
CA THR A 120 6.61 7.12 -14.26
C THR A 120 7.58 8.22 -13.86
N LYS A 121 8.09 9.00 -14.81
CA LYS A 121 8.93 10.16 -14.50
C LYS A 121 8.22 11.17 -13.59
N GLU A 122 6.90 11.33 -13.76
CA GLU A 122 6.07 12.27 -13.01
C GLU A 122 5.67 11.74 -11.62
N THR A 123 5.74 10.42 -11.40
CA THR A 123 5.38 9.79 -10.12
C THR A 123 6.58 9.26 -9.34
N ALA A 124 7.79 9.30 -9.90
CA ALA A 124 9.00 8.99 -9.17
C ALA A 124 9.18 9.98 -8.00
N GLY A 125 9.38 9.47 -6.78
CA GLY A 125 9.46 10.29 -5.58
C GLY A 125 8.18 11.08 -5.25
N LEU A 126 7.02 10.58 -5.69
CA LEU A 126 5.71 11.22 -5.48
C LEU A 126 5.42 11.54 -4.01
N ILE A 127 5.92 10.71 -3.10
CA ILE A 127 5.89 10.95 -1.66
C ILE A 127 7.31 11.22 -1.18
N SER A 128 7.59 12.47 -0.93
CA SER A 128 8.85 12.95 -0.39
C SER A 128 8.64 13.67 0.96
N THR A 129 9.66 14.31 1.48
CA THR A 129 9.57 15.10 2.72
C THR A 129 8.46 16.15 2.65
N ALA A 130 8.22 16.76 1.49
CA ALA A 130 7.20 17.79 1.33
C ALA A 130 5.79 17.21 1.46
N GLU A 131 5.54 16.08 0.83
CA GLU A 131 4.26 15.37 0.86
C GLU A 131 3.98 14.76 2.24
N LEU A 132 4.99 14.16 2.88
CA LEU A 132 4.88 13.62 4.24
C LEU A 132 4.52 14.70 5.27
N LYS A 133 4.99 15.94 5.10
CA LYS A 133 4.62 17.09 5.94
C LYS A 133 3.17 17.54 5.77
N LEU A 134 2.53 17.25 4.63
CA LEU A 134 1.12 17.58 4.39
C LEU A 134 0.17 16.54 5.03
N MET A 135 0.66 15.34 5.29
CA MET A 135 -0.15 14.28 5.89
C MET A 135 -0.49 14.59 7.35
N LYS A 136 -1.64 14.08 7.81
CA LYS A 136 -1.99 14.15 9.24
C LYS A 136 -0.93 13.42 10.06
N LYS A 137 -0.59 13.92 11.22
CA LYS A 137 0.28 13.23 12.19
C LYS A 137 -0.24 11.84 12.55
N SER A 138 -1.55 11.65 12.47
CA SER A 138 -2.21 10.36 12.69
C SER A 138 -2.29 9.49 11.44
N ALA A 139 -1.90 9.96 10.26
CA ALA A 139 -2.04 9.20 9.02
C ALA A 139 -1.06 8.04 8.91
N ILE A 140 -1.46 7.03 8.15
CA ILE A 140 -0.60 5.92 7.72
C ILE A 140 -0.44 5.94 6.20
N LEU A 141 0.74 5.53 5.73
CA LEU A 141 1.07 5.39 4.31
C LEU A 141 1.22 3.91 3.94
N VAL A 142 0.57 3.47 2.87
CA VAL A 142 0.70 2.09 2.36
C VAL A 142 1.14 2.11 0.90
N ASN A 143 2.22 1.40 0.61
CA ASN A 143 2.76 1.27 -0.75
C ASN A 143 2.92 -0.21 -1.13
N THR A 144 2.04 -0.69 -2.01
CA THR A 144 2.13 -2.02 -2.64
C THR A 144 2.27 -1.90 -4.16
N ALA A 145 2.64 -0.71 -4.65
CA ALA A 145 2.74 -0.43 -6.08
C ALA A 145 4.20 -0.53 -6.57
N ARG A 146 5.02 0.49 -6.30
CA ARG A 146 6.46 0.51 -6.66
C ARG A 146 7.24 1.28 -5.61
N GLY A 147 8.40 0.78 -5.20
CA GLY A 147 9.22 1.39 -4.15
C GLY A 147 9.60 2.84 -4.45
N ALA A 148 10.04 3.11 -5.66
CA ALA A 148 10.49 4.45 -6.07
C ALA A 148 9.37 5.53 -6.19
N LEU A 149 8.11 5.20 -5.85
CA LEU A 149 7.07 6.20 -5.61
C LEU A 149 7.31 6.99 -4.32
N VAL A 150 8.08 6.42 -3.39
CA VAL A 150 8.35 7.01 -2.07
C VAL A 150 9.84 7.24 -1.92
N ASP A 151 10.24 8.41 -1.45
CA ASP A 151 11.60 8.65 -0.97
C ASP A 151 11.77 7.91 0.36
N GLU A 152 12.51 6.80 0.33
CA GLU A 152 12.72 5.91 1.48
C GLU A 152 13.47 6.59 2.63
N HIS A 153 14.43 7.49 2.33
CA HIS A 153 15.11 8.28 3.35
C HIS A 153 14.18 9.29 4.03
N ALA A 154 13.30 9.93 3.24
CA ALA A 154 12.31 10.85 3.78
C ALA A 154 11.29 10.10 4.65
N LEU A 155 10.83 8.93 4.20
CA LEU A 155 9.89 8.09 4.95
C LEU A 155 10.50 7.65 6.28
N ARG A 156 11.74 7.13 6.28
CA ARG A 156 12.45 6.76 7.51
C ARG A 156 12.48 7.92 8.51
N LYS A 157 12.90 9.11 8.06
CA LYS A 157 12.96 10.31 8.92
C LYS A 157 11.58 10.72 9.45
N ALA A 158 10.55 10.62 8.62
CA ALA A 158 9.18 10.95 9.01
C ALA A 158 8.66 10.00 10.10
N LEU A 159 8.94 8.71 10.02
CA LEU A 159 8.58 7.73 11.03
C LEU A 159 9.36 7.93 12.33
N GLN A 160 10.67 8.11 12.26
CA GLN A 160 11.53 8.36 13.43
C GLN A 160 11.14 9.65 14.17
N SER A 161 10.74 10.68 13.44
CA SER A 161 10.27 11.95 14.04
C SER A 161 8.77 11.94 14.39
N ARG A 162 8.06 10.81 14.18
CA ARG A 162 6.61 10.70 14.36
C ARG A 162 5.82 11.78 13.60
N MET A 163 6.30 12.13 12.42
CA MET A 163 5.62 13.07 11.50
C MET A 163 4.31 12.45 10.97
N ILE A 164 4.31 11.13 10.72
CA ILE A 164 3.13 10.32 10.44
C ILE A 164 3.07 9.16 11.45
N ALA A 165 1.92 8.53 11.57
CA ALA A 165 1.70 7.49 12.59
C ALA A 165 2.33 6.15 12.24
N GLY A 166 2.49 5.83 10.97
CA GLY A 166 3.07 4.57 10.52
C GLY A 166 3.12 4.46 9.01
N ALA A 167 3.80 3.44 8.53
CA ALA A 167 3.82 3.09 7.11
C ALA A 167 3.92 1.58 6.91
N ALA A 168 3.44 1.11 5.76
CA ALA A 168 3.69 -0.24 5.28
C ALA A 168 4.11 -0.21 3.81
N THR A 169 5.11 -1.00 3.46
CA THR A 169 5.54 -1.17 2.08
C THR A 169 5.78 -2.64 1.77
N ASP A 170 5.26 -3.08 0.62
CA ASP A 170 5.57 -4.41 0.06
C ASP A 170 6.68 -4.33 -1.00
N VAL A 171 7.15 -3.11 -1.28
CA VAL A 171 8.08 -2.84 -2.39
C VAL A 171 9.18 -1.87 -1.95
N LEU A 172 10.38 -2.08 -2.50
CA LEU A 172 11.53 -1.21 -2.29
C LEU A 172 12.00 -0.59 -3.62
N SER A 173 12.79 0.47 -3.54
CA SER A 173 13.34 1.14 -4.74
C SER A 173 14.29 0.23 -5.54
N VAL A 174 15.00 -0.66 -4.86
CA VAL A 174 15.85 -1.72 -5.44
C VAL A 174 15.42 -3.07 -4.85
N GLU A 175 15.13 -4.02 -5.71
CA GLU A 175 14.67 -5.37 -5.36
C GLU A 175 15.41 -6.43 -6.17
N PRO A 176 16.01 -7.47 -5.54
CA PRO A 176 16.19 -7.60 -4.10
C PRO A 176 17.19 -6.55 -3.55
N PRO A 177 17.08 -6.14 -2.28
CA PRO A 177 17.95 -5.12 -1.68
C PRO A 177 19.32 -5.70 -1.25
N VAL A 178 20.12 -6.14 -2.23
CA VAL A 178 21.40 -6.84 -2.01
C VAL A 178 22.42 -5.97 -1.27
N ASP A 179 22.38 -4.67 -1.42
CA ASP A 179 23.25 -3.71 -0.75
C ASP A 179 22.59 -3.10 0.51
N GLY A 180 21.50 -3.70 0.97
CA GLY A 180 20.67 -3.15 2.05
C GLY A 180 19.65 -2.11 1.59
N ASN A 181 18.81 -1.67 2.52
CA ASN A 181 17.86 -0.57 2.31
C ASN A 181 17.58 0.09 3.65
N VAL A 182 17.48 1.42 3.65
CA VAL A 182 17.29 2.23 4.86
C VAL A 182 15.98 1.94 5.61
N LEU A 183 14.99 1.35 4.95
CA LEU A 183 13.74 0.92 5.57
C LEU A 183 13.85 -0.46 6.26
N LEU A 184 14.94 -1.20 6.04
CA LEU A 184 15.22 -2.48 6.69
C LEU A 184 16.06 -2.33 7.95
N ASP A 185 16.48 -1.11 8.30
CA ASP A 185 17.21 -0.84 9.52
C ASP A 185 16.33 -1.06 10.75
N GLU A 186 16.91 -1.61 11.81
CA GLU A 186 16.23 -1.80 13.09
C GLU A 186 15.78 -0.46 13.72
N GLY A 187 14.74 -0.50 14.52
CA GLY A 187 14.31 0.64 15.33
C GLY A 187 13.50 1.72 14.61
N ILE A 188 13.01 1.46 13.39
CA ILE A 188 12.05 2.36 12.75
C ILE A 188 10.65 2.08 13.33
N PRO A 189 10.04 3.05 14.02
CA PRO A 189 8.75 2.81 14.68
C PRO A 189 7.61 2.67 13.67
N ASN A 190 6.69 1.75 13.92
CA ASN A 190 5.45 1.57 13.16
C ASN A 190 5.65 1.43 11.63
N LEU A 191 6.71 0.72 11.24
CA LEU A 191 6.98 0.36 9.86
C LEU A 191 6.79 -1.15 9.68
N ILE A 192 6.00 -1.52 8.67
CA ILE A 192 5.88 -2.90 8.20
C ILE A 192 6.48 -2.97 6.80
N VAL A 193 7.46 -3.85 6.61
CA VAL A 193 8.02 -4.16 5.28
C VAL A 193 7.75 -5.62 4.97
N THR A 194 7.21 -5.89 3.79
CA THR A 194 7.03 -7.24 3.25
C THR A 194 7.79 -7.39 1.93
N PRO A 195 8.37 -8.57 1.62
CA PRO A 195 9.33 -8.72 0.53
C PRO A 195 8.66 -8.99 -0.83
N HIS A 196 7.86 -8.05 -1.32
CA HIS A 196 7.14 -8.06 -2.60
C HIS A 196 6.25 -9.31 -2.77
N VAL A 197 5.44 -9.56 -1.76
CA VAL A 197 4.61 -10.77 -1.64
C VAL A 197 3.11 -10.52 -1.80
N ALA A 198 2.68 -9.29 -2.06
CA ALA A 198 1.26 -8.96 -2.17
C ALA A 198 0.51 -9.79 -3.24
N TRP A 199 1.21 -10.27 -4.27
CA TRP A 199 0.66 -11.01 -5.40
C TRP A 199 0.71 -12.55 -5.26
N ILE A 200 1.42 -13.11 -4.26
CA ILE A 200 1.84 -14.52 -4.25
C ILE A 200 0.77 -15.53 -3.79
N ALA A 201 -0.46 -15.12 -3.53
CA ALA A 201 -1.51 -16.07 -3.18
C ALA A 201 -1.57 -17.22 -4.20
N ARG A 202 -1.87 -18.43 -3.72
CA ARG A 202 -1.91 -19.65 -4.56
C ARG A 202 -2.78 -19.44 -5.79
N GLU A 203 -3.97 -18.89 -5.60
CA GLU A 203 -4.96 -18.62 -6.65
C GLU A 203 -4.46 -17.56 -7.64
N SER A 204 -3.75 -16.54 -7.16
CA SER A 204 -3.13 -15.50 -7.98
C SER A 204 -2.04 -16.09 -8.89
N ARG A 205 -1.16 -16.91 -8.32
CA ARG A 205 -0.11 -17.60 -9.08
C ARG A 205 -0.69 -18.58 -10.10
N GLN A 206 -1.77 -19.29 -9.75
CA GLN A 206 -2.43 -20.18 -10.70
C GLN A 206 -3.00 -19.40 -11.88
N ARG A 207 -3.75 -18.30 -11.63
CA ARG A 207 -4.25 -17.43 -12.70
C ARG A 207 -3.13 -16.88 -13.59
N LEU A 208 -1.98 -16.50 -13.00
CA LEU A 208 -0.83 -16.03 -13.77
C LEU A 208 -0.33 -17.13 -14.73
N ILE A 209 -0.12 -18.35 -14.23
CA ILE A 209 0.35 -19.49 -15.03
C ILE A 209 -0.65 -19.82 -16.15
N ASP A 210 -1.95 -19.84 -15.84
CA ASP A 210 -3.00 -20.09 -16.82
C ASP A 210 -3.03 -19.05 -17.94
N GLN A 211 -2.84 -17.75 -17.59
CA GLN A 211 -2.73 -16.69 -18.58
C GLN A 211 -1.47 -16.81 -19.45
N VAL A 212 -0.32 -17.16 -18.85
CA VAL A 212 0.92 -17.37 -19.60
C VAL A 212 0.74 -18.54 -20.59
N ALA A 213 0.19 -19.65 -20.16
CA ALA A 213 -0.12 -20.80 -21.03
C ALA A 213 -1.09 -20.41 -22.15
N GLY A 214 -2.14 -19.63 -21.81
CA GLY A 214 -3.11 -19.11 -22.79
C GLY A 214 -2.47 -18.19 -23.82
N ASN A 215 -1.58 -17.29 -23.39
CA ASN A 215 -0.85 -16.39 -24.29
C ASN A 215 0.06 -17.17 -25.26
N ILE A 216 0.78 -18.18 -24.77
CA ILE A 216 1.64 -19.03 -25.60
C ILE A 216 0.80 -19.78 -26.63
N LYS A 217 -0.31 -20.39 -26.20
CA LYS A 217 -1.21 -21.10 -27.12
C LYS A 217 -1.75 -20.17 -28.20
N ALA A 218 -2.26 -19.01 -27.82
CA ALA A 218 -2.80 -18.01 -28.74
C ALA A 218 -1.74 -17.52 -29.76
N PHE A 219 -0.49 -17.42 -29.33
CA PHE A 219 0.62 -17.11 -30.22
C PHE A 219 0.85 -18.23 -31.26
N LEU A 220 0.89 -19.49 -30.82
CA LEU A 220 1.09 -20.63 -31.70
C LEU A 220 -0.07 -20.80 -32.70
N ASP A 221 -1.30 -20.47 -32.27
CA ASP A 221 -2.50 -20.51 -33.12
C ASP A 221 -2.58 -19.27 -34.08
N GLY A 222 -1.57 -18.43 -34.14
CA GLY A 222 -1.52 -17.24 -35.00
C GLY A 222 -2.48 -16.10 -34.56
N LYS A 223 -3.00 -16.14 -33.33
CA LYS A 223 -3.94 -15.16 -32.75
C LYS A 223 -3.42 -14.62 -31.42
N PRO A 224 -2.25 -13.97 -31.38
CA PRO A 224 -1.64 -13.51 -30.14
C PRO A 224 -2.54 -12.51 -29.40
N GLN A 225 -2.59 -12.65 -28.07
CA GLN A 225 -3.40 -11.83 -27.18
C GLN A 225 -2.56 -11.14 -26.10
N ASN A 226 -3.11 -10.14 -25.43
CA ASN A 226 -2.46 -9.36 -24.37
C ASN A 226 -1.10 -8.77 -24.80
N GLN A 227 -0.99 -8.38 -26.07
CA GLN A 227 0.24 -7.82 -26.62
C GLN A 227 0.50 -6.42 -26.07
N VAL A 228 1.75 -6.13 -25.72
CA VAL A 228 2.21 -4.81 -25.27
C VAL A 228 3.29 -4.22 -26.18
N VAL A 229 3.96 -5.05 -26.99
CA VAL A 229 4.94 -4.69 -28.02
C VAL A 229 4.89 -5.72 -29.15
#